data_1d66ba4d5ce2f9877cd5a2db504aeb15
#
_entry.id   1d66ba4d5ce2f9877cd5a2db504aeb15
#
_cell.length_a   1.000
_cell.length_b   1.000
_cell.length_c   1.000
_cell.angle_alpha   90.00
_cell.angle_beta   90.00
_cell.angle_gamma   90.00
#
_symmetry.space_group_name_H-M   'P 1'
#
loop_
_entity.id
_entity.type
_entity.pdbx_description
1 polymer ?
#
loop_
_entity_poly.entity_id
_entity_poly.type
_entity_poly.pdbx_seq_one_letter_code
_entity_poly.pdbx_strand_id
1 'polypeptide(L)'
;MGHLKQSGYQITANAEEAETIVVNTCGFIDSAKQESIEAILEASQLKTTGKAKRVVVAGCLVERYRDELKAELPEVDAFIGTNQINDILGVCDPKTNLRTLPVLPLGNQSATYLYDESTPRVLATPAHYAFIKIAEGCDRPCAFCFIPQMRGHFRSRRFGSIVAEAQQLAEEGVKELILVAQDSSRYGEDLGKQDALARLLRELAQTEEVEWVRVMYTYPTHISDGFLAVLAEEPKAVKYLDMPLQHASQRVLKLMKRGGNRQSLERLIERVRRRVPGIAVRTTFITGFPGETEEDFEELLSFVNKIEFDRVGVFTYSDEEGTPAFELPDKVDAKVAKQRQRRLMKEQARISRRKNRSRIGETVSVIFEGEAKESELLWQGRMETQAPDIDGCVLINDVPEGLAPMAGDIVNVEITEAHEYDLVGRIVARSG
;
A
#
# COMPACT_ATOMS: atom_id res chain seq x y z
N MET A 1 -14.16 9.67 7.24
CA MET A 1 -15.45 9.64 6.53
C MET A 1 -16.53 8.93 7.34
N GLY A 2 -16.31 7.70 7.86
CA GLY A 2 -17.34 6.93 8.57
C GLY A 2 -17.98 7.69 9.75
N HIS A 3 -17.19 8.26 10.65
CA HIS A 3 -17.70 9.08 11.76
C HIS A 3 -18.57 10.26 11.29
N LEU A 4 -18.16 10.95 10.22
CA LEU A 4 -18.93 12.04 9.66
C LEU A 4 -20.26 11.55 9.10
N LYS A 5 -20.26 10.47 8.30
CA LYS A 5 -21.50 9.88 7.76
C LYS A 5 -22.46 9.42 8.86
N GLN A 6 -21.94 8.76 9.90
CA GLN A 6 -22.74 8.30 11.06
C GLN A 6 -23.35 9.48 11.83
N SER A 7 -22.67 10.63 11.84
CA SER A 7 -23.15 11.85 12.49
C SER A 7 -24.05 12.72 11.58
N GLY A 8 -24.50 12.19 10.45
CA GLY A 8 -25.46 12.84 9.57
C GLY A 8 -24.86 13.77 8.50
N TYR A 9 -23.52 13.81 8.34
CA TYR A 9 -22.89 14.54 7.25
C TYR A 9 -23.10 13.82 5.91
N GLN A 10 -23.39 14.59 4.88
CA GLN A 10 -23.38 14.07 3.52
C GLN A 10 -21.96 14.12 2.96
N ILE A 11 -21.51 13.02 2.38
CA ILE A 11 -20.20 12.92 1.74
C ILE A 11 -20.39 13.12 0.23
N THR A 12 -19.68 14.07 -0.35
CA THR A 12 -19.67 14.33 -1.80
C THR A 12 -18.28 14.11 -2.37
N ALA A 13 -18.22 13.63 -3.62
CA ALA A 13 -16.98 13.56 -4.39
C ALA A 13 -16.65 14.91 -5.08
N ASN A 14 -17.62 15.83 -5.17
CA ASN A 14 -17.42 17.14 -5.77
C ASN A 14 -16.99 18.15 -4.70
N ALA A 15 -15.72 18.54 -4.73
CA ALA A 15 -15.15 19.50 -3.78
C ALA A 15 -15.78 20.90 -3.86
N GLU A 16 -16.26 21.34 -5.04
CA GLU A 16 -16.89 22.64 -5.23
C GLU A 16 -18.23 22.78 -4.49
N GLU A 17 -18.90 21.65 -4.25
CA GLU A 17 -20.18 21.60 -3.53
C GLU A 17 -20.03 21.41 -2.03
N ALA A 18 -18.83 21.04 -1.57
CA ALA A 18 -18.56 20.75 -0.17
C ALA A 18 -18.52 22.02 0.70
N GLU A 19 -19.22 22.01 1.83
CA GLU A 19 -19.09 23.09 2.84
C GLU A 19 -17.86 22.92 3.73
N THR A 20 -17.38 21.68 3.90
CA THR A 20 -16.15 21.35 4.63
C THR A 20 -15.32 20.41 3.77
N ILE A 21 -14.07 20.76 3.52
CA ILE A 21 -13.12 19.94 2.78
C ILE A 21 -12.10 19.37 3.77
N VAL A 22 -11.90 18.07 3.73
CA VAL A 22 -10.88 17.38 4.55
C VAL A 22 -9.80 16.84 3.62
N VAL A 23 -8.59 17.40 3.72
CA VAL A 23 -7.42 16.95 2.95
C VAL A 23 -6.62 15.95 3.79
N ASN A 24 -6.61 14.69 3.38
CA ASN A 24 -5.77 13.67 4.04
C ASN A 24 -4.38 13.65 3.39
N THR A 25 -3.35 13.89 4.19
CA THR A 25 -2.01 14.21 3.71
C THR A 25 -0.98 13.14 4.00
N CYS A 26 0.03 13.04 3.13
CA CYS A 26 1.22 12.22 3.32
C CYS A 26 2.43 13.11 3.63
N GLY A 27 3.21 12.75 4.67
CA GLY A 27 4.44 13.46 5.07
C GLY A 27 5.70 12.60 4.94
N PHE A 28 5.66 11.53 4.12
CA PHE A 28 6.71 10.50 4.12
C PHE A 28 7.90 10.84 3.22
N ILE A 29 7.66 11.31 2.00
CA ILE A 29 8.70 11.70 1.03
C ILE A 29 8.37 13.06 0.40
N ASP A 30 9.37 13.77 -0.12
CA ASP A 30 9.21 15.12 -0.66
C ASP A 30 8.12 15.24 -1.73
N SER A 31 8.06 14.31 -2.67
CA SER A 31 7.02 14.34 -3.71
C SER A 31 5.60 14.24 -3.15
N ALA A 32 5.39 13.40 -2.14
CA ALA A 32 4.09 13.26 -1.48
C ALA A 32 3.75 14.46 -0.57
N LYS A 33 4.77 15.12 0.01
CA LYS A 33 4.60 16.38 0.74
C LYS A 33 4.14 17.47 -0.20
N GLN A 34 4.81 17.59 -1.37
CA GLN A 34 4.45 18.58 -2.38
C GLN A 34 3.03 18.38 -2.89
N GLU A 35 2.65 17.18 -3.28
CA GLU A 35 1.28 16.82 -3.67
C GLU A 35 0.26 17.18 -2.58
N SER A 36 0.59 16.89 -1.32
CA SER A 36 -0.28 17.24 -0.19
C SER A 36 -0.45 18.74 -0.04
N ILE A 37 0.62 19.54 -0.20
CA ILE A 37 0.57 20.99 -0.12
C ILE A 37 -0.24 21.57 -1.29
N GLU A 38 -0.04 21.08 -2.50
CA GLU A 38 -0.81 21.50 -3.69
C GLU A 38 -2.31 21.22 -3.47
N ALA A 39 -2.69 20.04 -2.99
CA ALA A 39 -4.08 19.71 -2.66
C ALA A 39 -4.68 20.60 -1.55
N ILE A 40 -3.88 21.01 -0.56
CA ILE A 40 -4.32 21.96 0.49
C ILE A 40 -4.60 23.34 -0.11
N LEU A 41 -3.70 23.83 -0.98
CA LEU A 41 -3.86 25.13 -1.62
C LEU A 41 -5.08 25.15 -2.55
N GLU A 42 -5.30 24.10 -3.35
CA GLU A 42 -6.49 23.95 -4.18
C GLU A 42 -7.78 23.93 -3.33
N ALA A 43 -7.80 23.14 -2.25
CA ALA A 43 -8.92 23.11 -1.33
C ALA A 43 -9.20 24.48 -0.69
N SER A 44 -8.14 25.22 -0.35
CA SER A 44 -8.25 26.55 0.25
C SER A 44 -8.80 27.58 -0.72
N GLN A 45 -8.50 27.48 -2.03
CA GLN A 45 -9.08 28.35 -3.06
C GLN A 45 -10.60 28.20 -3.14
N LEU A 46 -11.14 27.02 -2.89
CA LEU A 46 -12.58 26.75 -2.88
C LEU A 46 -13.34 27.49 -1.78
N LYS A 47 -12.66 28.07 -0.78
CA LYS A 47 -13.29 29.00 0.19
C LYS A 47 -13.70 30.33 -0.46
N THR A 48 -13.08 30.70 -1.57
CA THR A 48 -13.40 31.94 -2.32
C THR A 48 -14.18 31.68 -3.60
N THR A 49 -13.93 30.56 -4.25
CA THR A 49 -14.53 30.22 -5.57
C THR A 49 -15.68 29.24 -5.48
N GLY A 50 -15.77 28.43 -4.42
CA GLY A 50 -16.76 27.40 -4.20
C GLY A 50 -17.69 27.67 -3.00
N LYS A 51 -18.26 26.59 -2.45
CA LYS A 51 -19.11 26.63 -1.26
C LYS A 51 -18.37 26.36 0.05
N ALA A 52 -17.07 26.08 -0.01
CA ALA A 52 -16.29 25.68 1.15
C ALA A 52 -16.21 26.81 2.19
N LYS A 53 -16.58 26.51 3.40
CA LYS A 53 -16.50 27.40 4.58
C LYS A 53 -15.36 26.99 5.49
N ARG A 54 -14.89 25.75 5.34
CA ARG A 54 -13.88 25.17 6.23
C ARG A 54 -12.98 24.20 5.46
N VAL A 55 -11.67 24.33 5.70
CA VAL A 55 -10.63 23.40 5.23
C VAL A 55 -9.93 22.80 6.43
N VAL A 56 -9.94 21.46 6.52
CA VAL A 56 -9.30 20.68 7.57
C VAL A 56 -8.18 19.85 6.94
N VAL A 57 -6.98 19.95 7.47
CA VAL A 57 -5.84 19.15 7.02
C VAL A 57 -5.56 18.06 8.04
N ALA A 58 -5.50 16.81 7.57
CA ALA A 58 -5.33 15.64 8.42
C ALA A 58 -4.18 14.75 7.92
N GLY A 59 -3.57 13.98 8.82
CA GLY A 59 -2.64 12.93 8.43
C GLY A 59 -1.19 13.16 8.79
N CYS A 60 -0.30 12.44 8.07
CA CYS A 60 1.13 12.36 8.41
C CYS A 60 1.90 13.68 8.23
N LEU A 61 1.51 14.51 7.26
CA LEU A 61 2.15 15.82 7.08
C LEU A 61 1.92 16.70 8.30
N VAL A 62 0.70 16.70 8.84
CA VAL A 62 0.38 17.43 10.08
C VAL A 62 1.16 16.87 11.27
N GLU A 63 1.30 15.54 11.36
CA GLU A 63 2.07 14.91 12.44
C GLU A 63 3.54 15.36 12.44
N ARG A 64 4.09 15.64 11.26
CA ARG A 64 5.50 15.98 11.09
C ARG A 64 5.79 17.48 11.13
N TYR A 65 4.91 18.33 10.58
CA TYR A 65 5.16 19.74 10.30
C TYR A 65 4.05 20.69 10.77
N ARG A 66 3.35 20.34 11.87
CA ARG A 66 2.16 21.10 12.32
C ARG A 66 2.39 22.59 12.51
N ASP A 67 3.48 22.96 13.16
CA ASP A 67 3.73 24.36 13.53
C ASP A 67 4.12 25.17 12.29
N GLU A 68 4.91 24.60 11.39
CA GLU A 68 5.26 25.19 10.09
C GLU A 68 4.00 25.33 9.21
N LEU A 69 3.19 24.29 9.11
CA LEU A 69 1.94 24.35 8.34
C LEU A 69 0.98 25.42 8.86
N LYS A 70 0.87 25.60 10.19
CA LYS A 70 0.06 26.67 10.77
C LYS A 70 0.57 28.06 10.44
N ALA A 71 1.89 28.23 10.39
CA ALA A 71 2.51 29.51 10.08
C ALA A 71 2.37 29.86 8.59
N GLU A 72 2.55 28.86 7.71
CA GLU A 72 2.61 29.05 6.27
C GLU A 72 1.24 28.98 5.57
N LEU A 73 0.25 28.32 6.19
CA LEU A 73 -1.09 28.12 5.63
C LEU A 73 -2.20 28.66 6.56
N PRO A 74 -2.25 30.00 6.75
CA PRO A 74 -3.23 30.62 7.64
C PRO A 74 -4.69 30.48 7.17
N GLU A 75 -4.92 30.14 5.91
CA GLU A 75 -6.23 29.86 5.33
C GLU A 75 -6.83 28.51 5.76
N VAL A 76 -6.02 27.59 6.32
CA VAL A 76 -6.48 26.31 6.84
C VAL A 76 -7.09 26.51 8.23
N ASP A 77 -8.29 25.98 8.42
CA ASP A 77 -9.06 26.19 9.65
C ASP A 77 -8.64 25.23 10.79
N ALA A 78 -8.24 23.99 10.46
CA ALA A 78 -7.82 23.01 11.46
C ALA A 78 -6.80 22.02 10.94
N PHE A 79 -5.94 21.54 11.86
CA PHE A 79 -4.92 20.52 11.60
C PHE A 79 -5.09 19.34 12.56
N ILE A 80 -5.19 18.12 12.04
CA ILE A 80 -5.41 16.89 12.79
C ILE A 80 -4.25 15.93 12.52
N GLY A 81 -3.52 15.55 13.55
CA GLY A 81 -2.48 14.51 13.49
C GLY A 81 -3.07 13.08 13.39
N THR A 82 -2.21 12.12 13.18
CA THR A 82 -2.58 10.70 12.98
C THR A 82 -3.27 10.07 14.19
N ASN A 83 -3.01 10.60 15.39
CA ASN A 83 -3.63 10.16 16.65
C ASN A 83 -4.93 10.88 17.02
N GLN A 84 -5.31 11.89 16.26
CA GLN A 84 -6.44 12.78 16.54
C GLN A 84 -7.65 12.51 15.64
N ILE A 85 -7.72 11.36 14.97
CA ILE A 85 -8.80 11.04 14.02
C ILE A 85 -10.18 11.08 14.68
N ASN A 86 -10.27 10.76 15.97
CA ASN A 86 -11.53 10.84 16.73
C ASN A 86 -12.04 12.29 16.90
N ASP A 87 -11.17 13.29 16.77
CA ASP A 87 -11.53 14.70 16.90
C ASP A 87 -12.18 15.25 15.61
N ILE A 88 -12.25 14.44 14.55
CA ILE A 88 -12.75 14.87 13.22
C ILE A 88 -14.14 15.50 13.28
N LEU A 89 -15.03 14.98 14.11
CA LEU A 89 -16.38 15.54 14.29
C LEU A 89 -16.33 16.95 14.87
N GLY A 90 -15.50 17.14 15.90
CA GLY A 90 -15.32 18.45 16.52
C GLY A 90 -14.77 19.49 15.58
N VAL A 91 -13.77 19.14 14.76
CA VAL A 91 -13.15 20.09 13.84
C VAL A 91 -14.00 20.36 12.59
N CYS A 92 -14.84 19.43 12.18
CA CYS A 92 -15.75 19.62 11.05
C CYS A 92 -17.06 20.32 11.41
N ASP A 93 -17.45 20.37 12.70
CA ASP A 93 -18.67 21.06 13.13
C ASP A 93 -18.53 22.58 12.95
N PRO A 94 -19.38 23.22 12.11
CA PRO A 94 -19.34 24.66 11.88
C PRO A 94 -19.48 25.52 13.13
N LYS A 95 -20.09 24.99 14.20
CA LYS A 95 -20.32 25.68 15.47
C LYS A 95 -19.09 25.64 16.39
N THR A 96 -18.15 24.73 16.14
CA THR A 96 -16.96 24.59 16.97
C THR A 96 -16.00 25.74 16.74
N ASN A 97 -15.62 26.42 17.82
CA ASN A 97 -14.55 27.38 17.80
C ASN A 97 -13.19 26.65 17.76
N LEU A 98 -12.57 26.56 16.60
CA LEU A 98 -11.31 25.84 16.40
C LEU A 98 -10.13 26.40 17.19
N ARG A 99 -10.20 27.66 17.63
CA ARG A 99 -9.17 28.29 18.48
C ARG A 99 -9.13 27.73 19.90
N THR A 100 -10.21 27.06 20.34
CA THR A 100 -10.33 26.47 21.69
C THR A 100 -10.04 24.98 21.72
N LEU A 101 -9.83 24.34 20.58
CA LEU A 101 -9.48 22.92 20.56
C LEU A 101 -8.06 22.72 21.14
N PRO A 102 -7.87 21.74 22.03
CA PRO A 102 -6.57 21.48 22.60
C PRO A 102 -5.62 21.03 21.50
N VAL A 103 -4.52 21.76 21.34
CA VAL A 103 -3.41 21.33 20.50
C VAL A 103 -2.66 20.27 21.29
N LEU A 104 -2.84 19.02 20.95
CA LEU A 104 -2.04 17.95 21.56
C LEU A 104 -0.59 18.10 21.09
N PRO A 105 0.39 18.04 22.02
CA PRO A 105 1.79 18.17 21.68
C PRO A 105 2.20 17.09 20.66
N LEU A 106 2.98 17.47 19.66
CA LEU A 106 3.65 16.57 18.75
C LEU A 106 4.85 15.91 19.46
N GLY A 107 5.10 14.67 19.13
CA GLY A 107 6.30 13.96 19.58
C GLY A 107 6.19 13.41 21.02
N ASN A 108 6.78 12.25 21.24
CA ASN A 108 6.88 11.52 22.53
C ASN A 108 5.58 10.99 23.19
N GLN A 109 4.41 11.26 22.67
CA GLN A 109 3.27 10.43 23.03
C GLN A 109 3.22 9.27 22.04
N SER A 110 3.41 8.06 22.54
CA SER A 110 3.21 6.83 21.75
C SER A 110 1.89 6.96 21.02
N ALA A 111 1.93 6.93 19.70
CA ALA A 111 0.72 6.91 18.90
C ALA A 111 -0.19 5.82 19.45
N THR A 112 -1.36 6.18 19.97
CA THR A 112 -2.23 5.24 20.68
C THR A 112 -3.44 4.83 19.85
N TYR A 113 -3.80 5.64 18.85
CA TYR A 113 -4.95 5.34 18.03
C TYR A 113 -4.72 4.12 17.14
N LEU A 114 -5.59 3.15 17.30
CA LEU A 114 -5.71 1.99 16.44
C LEU A 114 -7.20 1.68 16.29
N TYR A 115 -7.74 1.76 15.09
CA TYR A 115 -9.16 1.49 14.88
C TYR A 115 -9.49 0.01 15.08
N ASP A 116 -10.75 -0.29 15.31
CA ASP A 116 -11.29 -1.62 15.50
C ASP A 116 -12.56 -1.82 14.63
N GLU A 117 -13.23 -2.95 14.79
CA GLU A 117 -14.46 -3.32 14.09
C GLU A 117 -15.64 -2.38 14.36
N SER A 118 -15.62 -1.68 15.48
CA SER A 118 -16.68 -0.71 15.82
C SER A 118 -16.46 0.66 15.17
N THR A 119 -15.27 0.90 14.60
CA THR A 119 -14.93 2.17 13.98
C THR A 119 -15.68 2.31 12.65
N PRO A 120 -16.57 3.30 12.51
CA PRO A 120 -17.35 3.47 11.28
C PRO A 120 -16.45 3.74 10.10
N ARG A 121 -16.66 3.02 9.01
CA ARG A 121 -15.91 3.25 7.77
C ARG A 121 -16.81 3.49 6.57
N VAL A 122 -16.28 4.16 5.58
CA VAL A 122 -16.81 4.27 4.23
C VAL A 122 -15.75 3.73 3.31
N LEU A 123 -16.08 2.73 2.51
CA LEU A 123 -15.15 2.22 1.51
C LEU A 123 -14.90 3.31 0.47
N ALA A 124 -13.62 3.63 0.26
CA ALA A 124 -13.15 4.50 -0.81
C ALA A 124 -12.58 3.68 -1.99
N THR A 125 -12.49 2.36 -1.81
CA THR A 125 -12.14 1.41 -2.86
C THR A 125 -13.39 0.99 -3.64
N PRO A 126 -13.24 0.41 -4.85
CA PRO A 126 -14.30 -0.37 -5.46
C PRO A 126 -14.88 -1.41 -4.49
N ALA A 127 -16.16 -1.74 -4.66
CA ALA A 127 -16.89 -2.57 -3.69
C ALA A 127 -16.34 -4.00 -3.52
N HIS A 128 -15.61 -4.52 -4.51
CA HIS A 128 -15.14 -5.91 -4.53
C HIS A 128 -13.83 -6.15 -3.75
N TYR A 129 -13.11 -5.10 -3.31
CA TYR A 129 -11.96 -5.29 -2.43
C TYR A 129 -11.88 -4.24 -1.31
N ALA A 130 -11.24 -4.60 -0.20
CA ALA A 130 -11.03 -3.69 0.90
C ALA A 130 -9.67 -3.91 1.58
N PHE A 131 -9.06 -2.81 2.02
CA PHE A 131 -7.88 -2.87 2.87
C PHE A 131 -8.27 -3.02 4.33
N ILE A 132 -7.67 -3.99 5.02
CA ILE A 132 -7.80 -4.18 6.47
C ILE A 132 -6.45 -3.88 7.12
N LYS A 133 -6.39 -2.85 7.93
CA LYS A 133 -5.20 -2.57 8.72
C LYS A 133 -5.12 -3.56 9.89
N ILE A 134 -4.04 -4.37 9.93
CA ILE A 134 -3.82 -5.38 10.97
C ILE A 134 -2.89 -4.90 12.09
N ALA A 135 -2.08 -3.88 11.84
CA ALA A 135 -1.20 -3.25 12.83
C ALA A 135 -0.92 -1.80 12.45
N GLU A 136 -0.39 -1.01 13.38
CA GLU A 136 0.01 0.38 13.22
C GLU A 136 1.40 0.59 13.82
N GLY A 137 2.20 1.48 13.22
CA GLY A 137 3.53 1.81 13.69
C GLY A 137 4.62 0.82 13.25
N CYS A 138 5.88 1.14 13.53
CA CYS A 138 7.02 0.32 13.12
C CYS A 138 8.24 0.60 14.02
N ASP A 139 8.92 -0.45 14.48
CA ASP A 139 10.16 -0.35 15.27
C ASP A 139 11.42 -0.62 14.44
N ARG A 140 11.31 -0.71 13.10
CA ARG A 140 12.46 -0.96 12.24
C ARG A 140 13.39 0.26 12.21
N PRO A 141 14.71 0.05 12.36
CA PRO A 141 15.68 1.14 12.42
C PRO A 141 16.11 1.65 11.03
N CYS A 142 15.27 1.46 9.97
CA CYS A 142 15.64 1.82 8.61
C CYS A 142 16.07 3.29 8.53
N ALA A 143 17.31 3.53 8.06
CA ALA A 143 17.94 4.85 8.15
C ALA A 143 17.24 5.95 7.33
N PHE A 144 16.49 5.58 6.30
CA PHE A 144 15.75 6.49 5.40
C PHE A 144 14.29 6.73 5.81
N CYS A 145 13.82 6.11 6.90
CA CYS A 145 12.39 6.02 7.18
C CYS A 145 12.01 6.86 8.39
N PHE A 146 11.00 7.70 8.21
CA PHE A 146 10.44 8.56 9.27
C PHE A 146 9.19 7.96 9.97
N ILE A 147 8.75 6.77 9.58
CA ILE A 147 7.53 6.12 10.10
C ILE A 147 7.53 5.97 11.63
N PRO A 148 8.62 5.52 12.31
CA PRO A 148 8.60 5.38 13.76
C PRO A 148 8.25 6.67 14.50
N GLN A 149 8.69 7.82 13.97
CA GLN A 149 8.41 9.13 14.58
C GLN A 149 6.97 9.60 14.29
N MET A 150 6.39 9.27 13.12
CA MET A 150 5.03 9.69 12.75
C MET A 150 3.94 8.75 13.27
N ARG A 151 4.22 7.44 13.30
CA ARG A 151 3.23 6.39 13.60
C ARG A 151 3.48 5.69 14.93
N GLY A 152 4.60 5.98 15.58
CA GLY A 152 5.00 5.38 16.85
C GLY A 152 5.39 3.92 16.76
N HIS A 153 5.47 3.26 17.92
CA HIS A 153 5.85 1.86 18.04
C HIS A 153 4.84 0.92 17.37
N PHE A 154 5.32 -0.25 16.99
CA PHE A 154 4.50 -1.29 16.38
C PHE A 154 3.42 -1.80 17.35
N ARG A 155 2.17 -1.83 16.90
CA ARG A 155 1.00 -2.27 17.67
C ARG A 155 0.08 -3.11 16.77
N SER A 156 -0.14 -4.37 17.14
CA SER A 156 -1.08 -5.26 16.47
C SER A 156 -2.53 -4.99 16.89
N ARG A 157 -3.45 -5.04 15.95
CA ARG A 157 -4.87 -5.14 16.25
C ARG A 157 -5.21 -6.50 16.87
N ARG A 158 -6.25 -6.54 17.67
CA ARG A 158 -6.76 -7.80 18.23
C ARG A 158 -7.25 -8.71 17.12
N PHE A 159 -6.92 -9.99 17.21
CA PHE A 159 -7.30 -11.02 16.24
C PHE A 159 -8.81 -11.01 15.95
N GLY A 160 -9.66 -11.11 16.98
CA GLY A 160 -11.11 -11.09 16.84
C GLY A 160 -11.66 -9.83 16.20
N SER A 161 -11.02 -8.67 16.44
CA SER A 161 -11.38 -7.40 15.80
C SER A 161 -11.20 -7.44 14.27
N ILE A 162 -10.10 -8.03 13.80
CA ILE A 162 -9.83 -8.15 12.36
C ILE A 162 -10.81 -9.13 11.71
N VAL A 163 -11.08 -10.26 12.38
CA VAL A 163 -12.04 -11.27 11.89
C VAL A 163 -13.46 -10.68 11.81
N ALA A 164 -13.90 -9.95 12.84
CA ALA A 164 -15.21 -9.31 12.83
C ALA A 164 -15.34 -8.26 11.70
N GLU A 165 -14.31 -7.43 11.47
CA GLU A 165 -14.31 -6.48 10.34
C GLU A 165 -14.34 -7.22 9.00
N ALA A 166 -13.59 -8.31 8.86
CA ALA A 166 -13.60 -9.11 7.64
C ALA A 166 -14.98 -9.70 7.33
N GLN A 167 -15.70 -10.19 8.34
CA GLN A 167 -17.07 -10.68 8.21
C GLN A 167 -18.04 -9.57 7.76
N GLN A 168 -17.96 -8.39 8.39
CA GLN A 168 -18.78 -7.24 7.99
C GLN A 168 -18.53 -6.84 6.53
N LEU A 169 -17.27 -6.80 6.11
CA LEU A 169 -16.90 -6.48 4.73
C LEU A 169 -17.40 -7.55 3.73
N ALA A 170 -17.34 -8.82 4.09
CA ALA A 170 -17.86 -9.90 3.29
C ALA A 170 -19.38 -9.81 3.11
N GLU A 171 -20.12 -9.50 4.19
CA GLU A 171 -21.56 -9.22 4.15
C GLU A 171 -21.91 -8.02 3.26
N GLU A 172 -21.01 -7.02 3.14
CA GLU A 172 -21.12 -5.89 2.22
C GLU A 172 -20.75 -6.24 0.75
N GLY A 173 -20.32 -7.49 0.48
CA GLY A 173 -20.00 -8.00 -0.85
C GLY A 173 -18.53 -7.90 -1.25
N VAL A 174 -17.62 -7.60 -0.32
CA VAL A 174 -16.17 -7.59 -0.59
C VAL A 174 -15.68 -9.01 -0.87
N LYS A 175 -14.97 -9.20 -1.98
CA LYS A 175 -14.40 -10.47 -2.43
C LYS A 175 -12.91 -10.61 -2.13
N GLU A 176 -12.15 -9.52 -2.10
CA GLU A 176 -10.73 -9.54 -1.76
C GLU A 176 -10.45 -8.72 -0.50
N LEU A 177 -9.85 -9.35 0.51
CA LEU A 177 -9.33 -8.69 1.71
C LEU A 177 -7.83 -8.48 1.58
N ILE A 178 -7.38 -7.24 1.73
CA ILE A 178 -5.96 -6.87 1.62
C ILE A 178 -5.45 -6.42 2.98
N LEU A 179 -4.64 -7.26 3.60
CA LEU A 179 -4.08 -7.00 4.92
C LEU A 179 -2.88 -6.07 4.81
N VAL A 180 -2.91 -4.96 5.55
CA VAL A 180 -1.88 -3.93 5.52
C VAL A 180 -1.40 -3.54 6.91
N ALA A 181 -0.10 -3.30 7.02
CA ALA A 181 0.58 -2.63 8.13
C ALA A 181 1.87 -2.00 7.61
N GLN A 182 2.62 -1.30 8.45
CA GLN A 182 3.97 -0.87 8.08
C GLN A 182 4.98 -2.04 8.05
N ASP A 183 4.68 -3.13 8.78
CA ASP A 183 5.38 -4.42 8.74
C ASP A 183 4.39 -5.53 9.11
N SER A 184 3.67 -6.08 8.13
CA SER A 184 2.65 -7.10 8.34
C SER A 184 3.23 -8.42 8.86
N SER A 185 4.50 -8.70 8.58
CA SER A 185 5.15 -9.95 8.98
C SER A 185 5.36 -10.09 10.50
N ARG A 186 5.26 -8.98 11.27
CA ARG A 186 5.36 -8.97 12.73
C ARG A 186 4.03 -9.08 13.46
N TYR A 187 2.91 -9.20 12.73
CA TYR A 187 1.59 -9.23 13.34
C TYR A 187 1.51 -10.24 14.49
N GLY A 188 1.08 -9.77 15.66
CA GLY A 188 0.91 -10.54 16.89
C GLY A 188 2.17 -10.73 17.73
N GLU A 189 3.35 -10.27 17.27
CA GLU A 189 4.62 -10.39 18.01
C GLU A 189 4.53 -9.64 19.35
N ASP A 190 4.04 -8.40 19.34
CA ASP A 190 3.80 -7.56 20.51
C ASP A 190 2.72 -8.12 21.47
N LEU A 191 1.87 -9.01 20.96
CA LEU A 191 0.87 -9.73 21.74
C LEU A 191 1.38 -11.10 22.23
N GLY A 192 2.66 -11.41 22.06
CA GLY A 192 3.28 -12.68 22.45
C GLY A 192 2.74 -13.90 21.69
N LYS A 193 2.24 -13.70 20.46
CA LYS A 193 1.65 -14.75 19.63
C LYS A 193 2.60 -15.16 18.51
N GLN A 194 3.04 -16.42 18.52
CA GLN A 194 3.83 -16.98 17.44
C GLN A 194 2.97 -17.28 16.22
N ASP A 195 3.53 -17.09 15.02
CA ASP A 195 2.87 -17.34 13.72
C ASP A 195 1.44 -16.75 13.62
N ALA A 196 1.21 -15.60 14.28
CA ALA A 196 -0.10 -15.00 14.35
C ALA A 196 -0.64 -14.60 12.97
N LEU A 197 0.23 -14.14 12.06
CA LEU A 197 -0.16 -13.80 10.68
C LEU A 197 -0.65 -15.06 9.94
N ALA A 198 0.05 -16.18 10.05
CA ALA A 198 -0.37 -17.44 9.44
C ALA A 198 -1.74 -17.92 9.95
N ARG A 199 -1.96 -17.82 11.27
CA ARG A 199 -3.26 -18.17 11.87
C ARG A 199 -4.36 -17.20 11.44
N LEU A 200 -4.06 -15.91 11.34
CA LEU A 200 -5.02 -14.90 10.87
C LEU A 200 -5.45 -15.20 9.42
N LEU A 201 -4.50 -15.50 8.54
CA LEU A 201 -4.82 -15.86 7.15
C LEU A 201 -5.73 -17.08 7.05
N ARG A 202 -5.44 -18.16 7.81
CA ARG A 202 -6.31 -19.34 7.82
C ARG A 202 -7.73 -19.00 8.28
N GLU A 203 -7.87 -18.20 9.32
CA GLU A 203 -9.18 -17.78 9.82
C GLU A 203 -9.94 -16.95 8.79
N LEU A 204 -9.28 -15.95 8.19
CA LEU A 204 -9.90 -15.09 7.19
C LEU A 204 -10.27 -15.85 5.91
N ALA A 205 -9.51 -16.87 5.55
CA ALA A 205 -9.83 -17.75 4.43
C ALA A 205 -11.12 -18.57 4.65
N GLN A 206 -11.56 -18.74 5.90
CA GLN A 206 -12.83 -19.40 6.22
C GLN A 206 -14.04 -18.47 6.11
N THR A 207 -13.82 -17.17 5.89
CA THR A 207 -14.93 -16.23 5.72
C THR A 207 -15.66 -16.57 4.42
N GLU A 208 -16.97 -16.83 4.52
CA GLU A 208 -17.84 -17.01 3.35
C GLU A 208 -17.76 -15.76 2.47
N GLU A 209 -18.11 -15.85 1.22
CA GLU A 209 -18.12 -14.74 0.25
C GLU A 209 -16.73 -14.13 -0.07
N VAL A 210 -15.70 -14.30 0.75
CA VAL A 210 -14.32 -13.87 0.45
C VAL A 210 -13.68 -14.90 -0.48
N GLU A 211 -13.12 -14.44 -1.57
CA GLU A 211 -12.41 -15.24 -2.56
C GLU A 211 -10.89 -15.17 -2.35
N TRP A 212 -10.37 -13.99 -2.02
CA TRP A 212 -8.94 -13.74 -1.87
C TRP A 212 -8.58 -13.02 -0.58
N VAL A 213 -7.50 -13.48 0.06
CA VAL A 213 -6.86 -12.79 1.18
C VAL A 213 -5.41 -12.53 0.81
N ARG A 214 -5.04 -11.26 0.69
CA ARG A 214 -3.70 -10.79 0.33
C ARG A 214 -2.99 -10.16 1.51
N VAL A 215 -1.67 -10.36 1.61
CA VAL A 215 -0.82 -9.67 2.59
C VAL A 215 0.15 -8.74 1.87
N MET A 216 0.19 -7.48 2.28
CA MET A 216 1.12 -6.48 1.79
C MET A 216 2.16 -6.12 2.85
N TYR A 217 3.31 -5.58 2.42
CA TYR A 217 4.35 -5.00 3.28
C TYR A 217 4.95 -5.99 4.29
N THR A 218 5.57 -7.05 3.79
CA THR A 218 6.32 -7.99 4.63
C THR A 218 7.81 -7.62 4.70
N TYR A 219 8.48 -8.08 5.76
CA TYR A 219 9.90 -7.79 5.94
C TYR A 219 10.75 -9.08 5.81
N PRO A 220 11.90 -9.06 5.10
CA PRO A 220 12.64 -10.26 4.70
C PRO A 220 13.02 -11.21 5.84
N THR A 221 13.35 -10.66 7.02
CA THR A 221 13.81 -11.48 8.17
C THR A 221 12.67 -12.15 8.94
N HIS A 222 11.41 -11.85 8.62
CA HIS A 222 10.22 -12.33 9.36
C HIS A 222 9.28 -13.19 8.50
N ILE A 223 9.78 -13.71 7.36
CA ILE A 223 9.04 -14.68 6.55
C ILE A 223 9.15 -16.04 7.21
N SER A 224 8.14 -16.42 8.00
CA SER A 224 8.09 -17.70 8.71
C SER A 224 7.72 -18.86 7.80
N ASP A 225 8.12 -20.08 8.18
CA ASP A 225 7.68 -21.30 7.46
C ASP A 225 6.17 -21.53 7.61
N GLY A 226 5.56 -21.14 8.73
CA GLY A 226 4.11 -21.18 8.94
C GLY A 226 3.36 -20.27 7.97
N PHE A 227 3.85 -19.05 7.74
CA PHE A 227 3.26 -18.14 6.75
C PHE A 227 3.38 -18.69 5.33
N LEU A 228 4.55 -19.23 4.94
CA LEU A 228 4.74 -19.83 3.62
C LEU A 228 3.87 -21.08 3.43
N ALA A 229 3.65 -21.88 4.48
CA ALA A 229 2.75 -23.04 4.43
C ALA A 229 1.31 -22.61 4.13
N VAL A 230 0.81 -21.55 4.76
CA VAL A 230 -0.54 -21.04 4.47
C VAL A 230 -0.65 -20.54 3.03
N LEU A 231 0.32 -19.78 2.52
CA LEU A 231 0.31 -19.33 1.12
C LEU A 231 0.37 -20.50 0.11
N ALA A 232 0.90 -21.66 0.52
CA ALA A 232 0.98 -22.84 -0.33
C ALA A 232 -0.29 -23.70 -0.31
N GLU A 233 -0.92 -23.81 0.87
CA GLU A 233 -1.96 -24.80 1.18
C GLU A 233 -3.38 -24.22 1.14
N GLU A 234 -3.54 -22.92 1.48
CA GLU A 234 -4.85 -22.29 1.59
C GLU A 234 -5.25 -21.63 0.26
N PRO A 235 -6.29 -22.14 -0.43
CA PRO A 235 -6.66 -21.65 -1.76
C PRO A 235 -7.01 -20.15 -1.83
N LYS A 236 -7.62 -19.61 -0.76
CA LYS A 236 -8.00 -18.19 -0.70
C LYS A 236 -6.85 -17.28 -0.30
N ALA A 237 -5.73 -17.80 0.23
CA ALA A 237 -4.52 -17.03 0.50
C ALA A 237 -3.74 -16.86 -0.81
N VAL A 238 -3.84 -15.69 -1.43
CA VAL A 238 -3.24 -15.47 -2.76
C VAL A 238 -1.73 -15.68 -2.75
N LYS A 239 -1.20 -16.33 -3.79
CA LYS A 239 0.24 -16.58 -3.96
C LYS A 239 0.97 -15.32 -4.40
N TYR A 240 1.03 -14.38 -3.49
CA TYR A 240 1.64 -13.08 -3.68
C TYR A 240 2.43 -12.66 -2.43
N LEU A 241 3.68 -12.29 -2.61
CA LEU A 241 4.56 -11.82 -1.54
C LEU A 241 5.11 -10.45 -1.88
N ASP A 242 4.62 -9.41 -1.20
CA ASP A 242 5.17 -8.06 -1.25
C ASP A 242 6.22 -7.87 -0.16
N MET A 243 7.48 -7.79 -0.56
CA MET A 243 8.62 -7.78 0.34
C MET A 243 9.67 -6.76 -0.13
N PRO A 244 9.60 -5.49 0.33
CA PRO A 244 10.57 -4.47 -0.02
C PRO A 244 11.98 -4.80 0.47
N LEU A 245 12.91 -5.12 -0.43
CA LEU A 245 14.31 -5.45 -0.13
C LEU A 245 15.19 -4.21 -0.02
N GLN A 246 14.84 -3.15 -0.73
CA GLN A 246 15.47 -1.83 -0.78
C GLN A 246 16.81 -1.79 -1.53
N HIS A 247 17.69 -2.77 -1.36
CA HIS A 247 18.96 -2.92 -2.08
C HIS A 247 19.46 -4.38 -2.04
N ALA A 248 20.52 -4.71 -2.78
CA ALA A 248 21.18 -6.02 -2.76
C ALA A 248 22.64 -5.94 -2.20
N SER A 249 23.33 -4.83 -2.39
CA SER A 249 24.68 -4.63 -1.86
C SER A 249 24.68 -4.65 -0.32
N GLN A 250 25.51 -5.50 0.26
CA GLN A 250 25.67 -5.59 1.72
C GLN A 250 26.09 -4.25 2.34
N ARG A 251 26.95 -3.49 1.65
CA ARG A 251 27.44 -2.21 2.11
C ARG A 251 26.30 -1.19 2.22
N VAL A 252 25.49 -1.07 1.17
CA VAL A 252 24.33 -0.15 1.15
C VAL A 252 23.26 -0.60 2.14
N LEU A 253 22.93 -1.90 2.22
CA LEU A 253 22.00 -2.42 3.22
C LEU A 253 22.44 -2.11 4.65
N LYS A 254 23.74 -2.18 4.94
CA LYS A 254 24.28 -1.79 6.25
C LYS A 254 24.10 -0.30 6.53
N LEU A 255 24.36 0.58 5.54
CA LEU A 255 24.11 2.01 5.65
C LEU A 255 22.61 2.32 5.84
N MET A 256 21.73 1.57 5.17
CA MET A 256 20.27 1.64 5.35
C MET A 256 19.80 1.08 6.70
N LYS A 257 20.68 0.57 7.54
CA LYS A 257 20.36 -0.17 8.78
C LYS A 257 19.39 -1.33 8.54
N ARG A 258 19.58 -2.02 7.42
CA ARG A 258 18.85 -3.25 7.06
C ARG A 258 19.82 -4.42 7.10
N GLY A 259 19.32 -5.55 7.59
CA GLY A 259 20.12 -6.77 7.65
C GLY A 259 20.21 -7.50 6.31
N GLY A 260 21.18 -8.39 6.20
CA GLY A 260 21.32 -9.28 5.06
C GLY A 260 22.39 -8.85 4.07
N ASN A 261 22.54 -9.64 3.04
CA ASN A 261 23.41 -9.45 1.90
C ASN A 261 22.80 -10.17 0.69
N ARG A 262 23.35 -9.97 -0.50
CA ARG A 262 22.88 -10.59 -1.74
C ARG A 262 22.62 -12.09 -1.59
N GLN A 263 23.57 -12.86 -1.05
CA GLN A 263 23.44 -14.31 -0.92
C GLN A 263 22.29 -14.72 0.01
N SER A 264 22.09 -14.01 1.12
CA SER A 264 21.00 -14.28 2.04
C SER A 264 19.64 -13.99 1.43
N LEU A 265 19.54 -12.92 0.61
CA LEU A 265 18.32 -12.57 -0.12
C LEU A 265 18.03 -13.58 -1.23
N GLU A 266 19.04 -14.02 -1.98
CA GLU A 266 18.90 -15.08 -2.98
C GLU A 266 18.32 -16.36 -2.35
N ARG A 267 18.94 -16.82 -1.25
CA ARG A 267 18.46 -18.02 -0.50
C ARG A 267 17.03 -17.85 0.03
N LEU A 268 16.68 -16.66 0.49
CA LEU A 268 15.31 -16.37 0.94
C LEU A 268 14.32 -16.55 -0.19
N ILE A 269 14.58 -15.96 -1.36
CA ILE A 269 13.67 -16.03 -2.50
C ILE A 269 13.58 -17.47 -3.06
N GLU A 270 14.72 -18.19 -3.13
CA GLU A 270 14.73 -19.61 -3.48
C GLU A 270 13.87 -20.44 -2.53
N ARG A 271 13.98 -20.20 -1.20
CA ARG A 271 13.12 -20.84 -0.19
C ARG A 271 11.66 -20.53 -0.43
N VAL A 272 11.31 -19.26 -0.67
CA VAL A 272 9.92 -18.82 -0.93
C VAL A 272 9.36 -19.54 -2.15
N ARG A 273 10.05 -19.51 -3.29
CA ARG A 273 9.60 -20.12 -4.54
C ARG A 273 9.50 -21.66 -4.45
N ARG A 274 10.40 -22.29 -3.68
CA ARG A 274 10.33 -23.74 -3.45
C ARG A 274 9.17 -24.14 -2.56
N ARG A 275 8.85 -23.33 -1.53
CA ARG A 275 7.76 -23.60 -0.59
C ARG A 275 6.40 -23.27 -1.18
N VAL A 276 6.31 -22.26 -2.03
CA VAL A 276 5.06 -21.78 -2.63
C VAL A 276 5.24 -21.73 -4.16
N PRO A 277 5.07 -22.86 -4.87
CA PRO A 277 5.18 -22.88 -6.32
C PRO A 277 4.18 -21.90 -6.98
N GLY A 278 4.66 -21.12 -7.95
CA GLY A 278 3.84 -20.13 -8.66
C GLY A 278 3.66 -18.79 -7.95
N ILE A 279 4.29 -18.58 -6.77
CA ILE A 279 4.18 -17.30 -6.06
C ILE A 279 4.78 -16.15 -6.85
N ALA A 280 4.02 -15.06 -6.97
CA ALA A 280 4.55 -13.78 -7.43
C ALA A 280 5.29 -13.07 -6.31
N VAL A 281 6.53 -12.66 -6.58
CA VAL A 281 7.35 -11.89 -5.63
C VAL A 281 7.45 -10.45 -6.12
N ARG A 282 6.86 -9.55 -5.34
CA ARG A 282 7.00 -8.10 -5.50
C ARG A 282 8.06 -7.57 -4.56
N THR A 283 8.85 -6.64 -5.04
CA THR A 283 9.84 -5.94 -4.21
C THR A 283 9.96 -4.47 -4.58
N THR A 284 10.66 -3.74 -3.73
CA THR A 284 10.97 -2.32 -3.95
C THR A 284 12.45 -2.10 -3.70
N PHE A 285 13.06 -1.25 -4.55
CA PHE A 285 14.46 -0.81 -4.42
C PHE A 285 14.55 0.71 -4.35
N ILE A 286 15.60 1.18 -3.69
CA ILE A 286 15.98 2.59 -3.61
C ILE A 286 17.33 2.75 -4.33
N THR A 287 17.38 3.67 -5.30
CA THR A 287 18.62 4.07 -5.97
C THR A 287 19.07 5.46 -5.53
N GLY A 288 20.38 5.69 -5.53
CA GLY A 288 20.94 6.97 -5.10
C GLY A 288 20.97 7.16 -3.59
N PHE A 289 20.98 6.08 -2.82
CA PHE A 289 21.15 6.17 -1.37
C PHE A 289 22.54 6.75 -1.03
N PRO A 290 22.69 7.59 0.02
CA PRO A 290 23.99 8.16 0.40
C PRO A 290 25.08 7.10 0.50
N GLY A 291 26.20 7.33 -0.19
CA GLY A 291 27.32 6.40 -0.29
C GLY A 291 27.15 5.28 -1.31
N GLU A 292 26.03 5.14 -2.04
CA GLU A 292 25.87 4.13 -3.11
C GLU A 292 26.85 4.40 -4.26
N THR A 293 27.76 3.46 -4.54
CA THR A 293 28.69 3.53 -5.67
C THR A 293 28.11 2.93 -6.94
N GLU A 294 28.85 3.03 -8.08
CA GLU A 294 28.45 2.36 -9.30
C GLU A 294 28.55 0.82 -9.17
N GLU A 295 29.53 0.33 -8.44
CA GLU A 295 29.68 -1.11 -8.18
C GLU A 295 28.51 -1.67 -7.37
N ASP A 296 28.02 -0.93 -6.36
CA ASP A 296 26.83 -1.31 -5.59
C ASP A 296 25.58 -1.37 -6.47
N PHE A 297 25.44 -0.39 -7.37
CA PHE A 297 24.31 -0.37 -8.32
C PHE A 297 24.39 -1.51 -9.33
N GLU A 298 25.58 -1.81 -9.88
CA GLU A 298 25.77 -2.96 -10.77
C GLU A 298 25.50 -4.31 -10.05
N GLU A 299 25.86 -4.42 -8.78
CA GLU A 299 25.48 -5.57 -7.95
C GLU A 299 23.95 -5.70 -7.84
N LEU A 300 23.22 -4.60 -7.60
CA LEU A 300 21.77 -4.57 -7.55
C LEU A 300 21.17 -4.97 -8.90
N LEU A 301 21.64 -4.41 -10.00
CA LEU A 301 21.16 -4.71 -11.34
C LEU A 301 21.37 -6.20 -11.70
N SER A 302 22.56 -6.73 -11.39
CA SER A 302 22.86 -8.15 -11.56
C SER A 302 21.99 -9.06 -10.68
N PHE A 303 21.67 -8.62 -9.46
CA PHE A 303 20.76 -9.34 -8.56
C PHE A 303 19.34 -9.42 -9.15
N VAL A 304 18.79 -8.30 -9.63
CA VAL A 304 17.45 -8.26 -10.26
C VAL A 304 17.40 -9.17 -11.48
N ASN A 305 18.43 -9.14 -12.32
CA ASN A 305 18.53 -10.02 -13.49
C ASN A 305 18.60 -11.51 -13.13
N LYS A 306 19.30 -11.86 -12.04
CA LYS A 306 19.40 -13.25 -11.58
C LYS A 306 18.10 -13.75 -10.97
N ILE A 307 17.43 -12.90 -10.15
CA ILE A 307 16.23 -13.31 -9.42
C ILE A 307 15.00 -13.30 -10.30
N GLU A 308 14.91 -12.36 -11.24
CA GLU A 308 13.76 -12.19 -12.12
C GLU A 308 12.45 -12.05 -11.30
N PHE A 309 12.36 -10.95 -10.56
CA PHE A 309 11.15 -10.63 -9.80
C PHE A 309 9.92 -10.51 -10.71
N ASP A 310 8.75 -10.79 -10.16
CA ASP A 310 7.51 -10.63 -10.89
C ASP A 310 7.10 -9.17 -10.97
N ARG A 311 7.28 -8.43 -9.88
CA ARG A 311 7.00 -7.00 -9.79
C ARG A 311 8.13 -6.28 -9.06
N VAL A 312 8.53 -5.11 -9.58
CA VAL A 312 9.55 -4.26 -8.96
C VAL A 312 9.12 -2.80 -9.03
N GLY A 313 9.07 -2.14 -7.88
CA GLY A 313 9.06 -0.69 -7.79
C GLY A 313 10.47 -0.16 -7.54
N VAL A 314 10.86 0.94 -8.21
CA VAL A 314 12.16 1.58 -7.98
C VAL A 314 11.93 3.06 -7.67
N PHE A 315 12.41 3.49 -6.52
CA PHE A 315 12.37 4.88 -6.09
C PHE A 315 13.78 5.46 -6.02
N THR A 316 13.90 6.75 -6.31
CA THR A 316 15.13 7.47 -5.94
C THR A 316 15.09 7.78 -4.45
N TYR A 317 16.25 7.81 -3.81
CA TYR A 317 16.34 8.22 -2.41
C TYR A 317 15.79 9.63 -2.23
N SER A 318 14.94 9.82 -1.22
CA SER A 318 14.45 11.13 -0.77
C SER A 318 15.21 11.51 0.49
N ASP A 319 15.81 12.68 0.49
CA ASP A 319 16.65 13.18 1.60
C ASP A 319 15.77 13.81 2.68
N GLU A 320 15.28 12.99 3.58
CA GLU A 320 14.27 13.36 4.58
C GLU A 320 14.90 13.83 5.88
N GLU A 321 14.70 15.10 6.21
CA GLU A 321 15.15 15.69 7.47
C GLU A 321 14.65 14.90 8.69
N GLY A 322 15.52 14.76 9.70
CA GLY A 322 15.24 13.99 10.92
C GLY A 322 15.37 12.49 10.77
N THR A 323 15.76 11.98 9.59
CA THR A 323 16.15 10.58 9.42
C THR A 323 17.66 10.40 9.59
N PRO A 324 18.14 9.22 10.07
CA PRO A 324 19.58 8.97 10.14
C PRO A 324 20.32 9.06 8.79
N ALA A 325 19.64 8.79 7.68
CA ALA A 325 20.23 8.87 6.35
C ALA A 325 20.45 10.32 5.89
N PHE A 326 19.68 11.26 6.43
CA PHE A 326 19.88 12.70 6.16
C PHE A 326 21.26 13.18 6.56
N GLU A 327 21.79 12.65 7.66
CA GLU A 327 23.11 13.02 8.19
C GLU A 327 24.29 12.28 7.51
N LEU A 328 24.01 11.31 6.62
CA LEU A 328 25.06 10.58 5.95
C LEU A 328 25.78 11.46 4.91
N PRO A 329 27.12 11.36 4.84
CA PRO A 329 27.90 12.01 3.79
C PRO A 329 27.69 11.28 2.43
N ASP A 330 28.41 11.75 1.43
CA ASP A 330 28.47 11.13 0.10
C ASP A 330 27.09 11.00 -0.58
N LYS A 331 26.31 12.08 -0.52
CA LYS A 331 25.02 12.14 -1.21
C LYS A 331 25.21 11.93 -2.71
N VAL A 332 24.42 11.03 -3.27
CA VAL A 332 24.44 10.75 -4.71
C VAL A 332 23.67 11.85 -5.46
N ASP A 333 24.25 12.34 -6.56
CA ASP A 333 23.59 13.34 -7.41
C ASP A 333 22.23 12.82 -7.90
N ALA A 334 21.20 13.67 -7.87
CA ALA A 334 19.84 13.31 -8.22
C ALA A 334 19.70 12.81 -9.67
N LYS A 335 20.53 13.31 -10.61
CA LYS A 335 20.55 12.84 -12.00
C LYS A 335 21.08 11.41 -12.08
N VAL A 336 22.13 11.11 -11.30
CA VAL A 336 22.68 9.74 -11.20
C VAL A 336 21.66 8.80 -10.60
N ALA A 337 21.02 9.17 -9.50
CA ALA A 337 19.97 8.38 -8.87
C ALA A 337 18.82 8.06 -9.86
N LYS A 338 18.36 9.08 -10.60
CA LYS A 338 17.30 8.93 -11.61
C LYS A 338 17.75 8.12 -12.83
N GLN A 339 19.03 8.22 -13.23
CA GLN A 339 19.58 7.38 -14.29
C GLN A 339 19.61 5.90 -13.87
N ARG A 340 20.06 5.60 -12.63
CA ARG A 340 20.05 4.25 -12.07
C ARG A 340 18.64 3.69 -11.97
N GLN A 341 17.67 4.49 -11.48
CA GLN A 341 16.26 4.12 -11.46
C GLN A 341 15.77 3.70 -12.85
N ARG A 342 16.02 4.51 -13.87
CA ARG A 342 15.60 4.22 -15.25
C ARG A 342 16.25 2.94 -15.80
N ARG A 343 17.54 2.72 -15.51
CA ARG A 343 18.26 1.51 -15.94
C ARG A 343 17.63 0.26 -15.30
N LEU A 344 17.37 0.31 -14.01
CA LEU A 344 16.78 -0.82 -13.28
C LEU A 344 15.34 -1.10 -13.75
N MET A 345 14.52 -0.07 -13.93
CA MET A 345 13.14 -0.20 -14.44
C MET A 345 13.12 -0.75 -15.87
N LYS A 346 14.04 -0.31 -16.75
CA LYS A 346 14.16 -0.86 -18.10
C LYS A 346 14.47 -2.36 -18.09
N GLU A 347 15.34 -2.80 -17.21
CA GLU A 347 15.67 -4.21 -17.08
C GLU A 347 14.49 -5.02 -16.52
N GLN A 348 13.79 -4.49 -15.51
CA GLN A 348 12.59 -5.12 -15.00
C GLN A 348 11.46 -5.19 -16.04
N ALA A 349 11.27 -4.17 -16.86
CA ALA A 349 10.29 -4.20 -17.94
C ALA A 349 10.59 -5.32 -18.94
N ARG A 350 11.88 -5.56 -19.26
CA ARG A 350 12.32 -6.69 -20.11
C ARG A 350 11.98 -8.05 -19.47
N ILE A 351 12.22 -8.19 -18.16
CA ILE A 351 11.91 -9.41 -17.41
C ILE A 351 10.40 -9.63 -17.39
N SER A 352 9.63 -8.61 -17.05
CA SER A 352 8.17 -8.66 -16.94
C SER A 352 7.54 -9.05 -18.30
N ARG A 353 7.97 -8.37 -19.39
CA ARG A 353 7.49 -8.70 -20.75
C ARG A 353 7.75 -10.17 -21.13
N ARG A 354 8.94 -10.73 -20.78
CA ARG A 354 9.25 -12.13 -21.05
C ARG A 354 8.33 -13.08 -20.27
N LYS A 355 8.13 -12.81 -18.98
CA LYS A 355 7.24 -13.61 -18.12
C LYS A 355 5.78 -13.52 -18.59
N ASN A 356 5.31 -12.33 -18.93
CA ASN A 356 3.96 -12.14 -19.43
C ASN A 356 3.75 -12.88 -20.77
N ARG A 357 4.70 -12.82 -21.68
CA ARG A 357 4.63 -13.55 -22.96
C ARG A 357 4.53 -15.07 -22.80
N SER A 358 5.15 -15.64 -21.76
CA SER A 358 5.05 -17.08 -21.52
C SER A 358 3.65 -17.52 -21.09
N ARG A 359 2.78 -16.57 -20.72
CA ARG A 359 1.38 -16.85 -20.32
C ARG A 359 0.41 -16.87 -21.49
N ILE A 360 0.82 -16.49 -22.69
CA ILE A 360 -0.05 -16.52 -23.87
C ILE A 360 -0.51 -17.97 -24.14
N GLY A 361 -1.84 -18.17 -24.22
CA GLY A 361 -2.49 -19.46 -24.32
C GLY A 361 -2.82 -20.12 -22.97
N GLU A 362 -2.37 -19.54 -21.84
CA GLU A 362 -2.81 -20.01 -20.53
C GLU A 362 -4.24 -19.52 -20.22
N THR A 363 -5.02 -20.35 -19.55
CA THR A 363 -6.27 -19.94 -18.90
C THR A 363 -6.00 -19.64 -17.44
N VAL A 364 -6.32 -18.42 -17.00
CA VAL A 364 -6.05 -17.93 -15.64
C VAL A 364 -7.35 -17.47 -14.96
N SER A 365 -7.41 -17.62 -13.64
CA SER A 365 -8.50 -17.07 -12.82
C SER A 365 -8.26 -15.57 -12.61
N VAL A 366 -9.30 -14.76 -12.86
CA VAL A 366 -9.28 -13.31 -12.81
C VAL A 366 -10.48 -12.84 -11.99
N ILE A 367 -10.24 -11.96 -11.02
CA ILE A 367 -11.32 -11.17 -10.42
C ILE A 367 -11.70 -10.06 -11.40
N PHE A 368 -12.95 -10.07 -11.84
CA PHE A 368 -13.47 -9.07 -12.77
C PHE A 368 -13.71 -7.75 -12.03
N GLU A 369 -13.27 -6.63 -12.57
CA GLU A 369 -13.33 -5.32 -11.91
C GLU A 369 -14.26 -4.33 -12.59
N GLY A 370 -14.77 -4.64 -13.78
CA GLY A 370 -15.65 -3.78 -14.56
C GLY A 370 -14.97 -3.18 -15.79
N GLU A 371 -15.42 -2.00 -16.21
CA GLU A 371 -14.86 -1.29 -17.35
C GLU A 371 -13.41 -0.85 -17.11
N ALA A 372 -12.58 -0.96 -18.15
CA ALA A 372 -11.18 -0.54 -18.08
C ALA A 372 -11.07 0.99 -18.08
N LYS A 373 -10.14 1.53 -17.29
CA LYS A 373 -9.89 2.98 -17.22
C LYS A 373 -9.43 3.57 -18.56
N GLU A 374 -8.78 2.76 -19.38
CA GLU A 374 -8.17 3.16 -20.65
C GLU A 374 -9.17 3.21 -21.83
N SER A 375 -10.28 2.49 -21.75
CA SER A 375 -11.25 2.40 -22.86
C SER A 375 -12.59 1.83 -22.42
N GLU A 376 -13.68 2.46 -22.82
CA GLU A 376 -15.05 1.96 -22.63
C GLU A 376 -15.35 0.68 -23.43
N LEU A 377 -14.47 0.27 -24.34
CA LEU A 377 -14.60 -0.95 -25.15
C LEU A 377 -13.94 -2.17 -24.51
N LEU A 378 -13.27 -1.99 -23.39
CA LEU A 378 -12.54 -3.04 -22.69
C LEU A 378 -13.05 -3.16 -21.25
N TRP A 379 -12.98 -4.37 -20.74
CA TRP A 379 -13.10 -4.62 -19.30
C TRP A 379 -11.74 -4.92 -18.73
N GLN A 380 -11.63 -4.84 -17.42
CA GLN A 380 -10.41 -5.19 -16.70
C GLN A 380 -10.69 -6.15 -15.56
N GLY A 381 -9.65 -6.84 -15.17
CA GLY A 381 -9.61 -7.67 -13.98
C GLY A 381 -8.19 -7.94 -13.55
N ARG A 382 -8.02 -8.69 -12.48
CA ARG A 382 -6.71 -9.03 -11.92
C ARG A 382 -6.60 -10.51 -11.59
N MET A 383 -5.42 -11.07 -11.82
CA MET A 383 -5.04 -12.38 -11.28
C MET A 383 -4.71 -12.26 -9.77
N GLU A 384 -4.70 -13.37 -9.06
CA GLU A 384 -4.20 -13.44 -7.68
C GLU A 384 -2.77 -12.89 -7.53
N THR A 385 -1.98 -12.93 -8.60
CA THR A 385 -0.58 -12.45 -8.68
C THR A 385 -0.44 -10.97 -9.01
N GLN A 386 -1.55 -10.21 -8.97
CA GLN A 386 -1.59 -8.77 -9.23
C GLN A 386 -2.33 -8.06 -8.09
N ALA A 387 -1.67 -7.14 -7.41
CA ALA A 387 -2.29 -6.28 -6.40
C ALA A 387 -2.97 -5.07 -7.06
N PRO A 388 -4.13 -4.60 -6.54
CA PRO A 388 -4.85 -3.48 -7.12
C PRO A 388 -4.02 -2.18 -7.10
N ASP A 389 -4.16 -1.37 -8.14
CA ASP A 389 -3.59 -0.04 -8.34
C ASP A 389 -2.06 0.05 -8.42
N ILE A 390 -1.31 -1.00 -8.09
CA ILE A 390 0.16 -0.97 -8.06
C ILE A 390 0.83 -1.95 -9.04
N ASP A 391 0.10 -2.96 -9.49
CA ASP A 391 0.56 -3.91 -10.50
C ASP A 391 -0.24 -3.73 -11.78
N GLY A 392 0.17 -4.39 -12.87
CA GLY A 392 -0.61 -4.42 -14.10
C GLY A 392 -1.92 -5.20 -13.95
N CYS A 393 -2.77 -5.13 -14.96
CA CYS A 393 -4.07 -5.78 -15.00
C CYS A 393 -4.18 -6.79 -16.16
N VAL A 394 -5.34 -7.44 -16.23
CA VAL A 394 -5.78 -8.23 -17.38
C VAL A 394 -6.88 -7.43 -18.08
N LEU A 395 -6.58 -6.90 -19.27
CA LEU A 395 -7.57 -6.28 -20.13
C LEU A 395 -8.37 -7.37 -20.85
N ILE A 396 -9.67 -7.27 -20.81
CA ILE A 396 -10.59 -8.26 -21.36
C ILE A 396 -11.27 -7.65 -22.58
N ASN A 397 -11.04 -8.20 -23.74
CA ASN A 397 -11.53 -7.69 -25.03
C ASN A 397 -12.68 -8.51 -25.61
N ASP A 398 -13.01 -9.66 -25.01
CA ASP A 398 -14.10 -10.50 -25.45
C ASP A 398 -14.77 -11.20 -24.27
N VAL A 399 -16.11 -11.10 -24.24
CA VAL A 399 -16.97 -11.72 -23.23
C VAL A 399 -18.00 -12.55 -23.99
N PRO A 400 -18.14 -13.86 -23.72
CA PRO A 400 -19.08 -14.73 -24.40
C PRO A 400 -20.51 -14.19 -24.33
N GLU A 401 -21.25 -14.34 -25.44
CA GLU A 401 -22.66 -13.93 -25.50
C GLU A 401 -23.49 -14.63 -24.40
N GLY A 402 -24.27 -13.83 -23.68
CA GLY A 402 -25.08 -14.29 -22.55
C GLY A 402 -24.36 -14.37 -21.20
N LEU A 403 -23.06 -14.07 -21.15
CA LEU A 403 -22.32 -13.90 -19.90
C LEU A 403 -22.27 -12.42 -19.53
N ALA A 404 -22.74 -12.08 -18.33
CA ALA A 404 -22.67 -10.71 -17.79
C ALA A 404 -21.97 -10.74 -16.44
N PRO A 405 -20.63 -10.71 -16.40
CA PRO A 405 -19.89 -10.72 -15.14
C PRO A 405 -20.07 -9.39 -14.40
N MET A 406 -20.17 -9.46 -13.08
CA MET A 406 -20.19 -8.29 -12.20
C MET A 406 -18.84 -8.09 -11.53
N ALA A 407 -18.54 -6.87 -11.13
CA ALA A 407 -17.31 -6.59 -10.36
C ALA A 407 -17.26 -7.45 -9.08
N GLY A 408 -16.18 -8.19 -8.92
CA GLY A 408 -15.99 -9.18 -7.86
C GLY A 408 -16.20 -10.64 -8.29
N ASP A 409 -16.78 -10.90 -9.47
CA ASP A 409 -16.89 -12.26 -10.00
C ASP A 409 -15.51 -12.82 -10.35
N ILE A 410 -15.29 -14.10 -10.07
CA ILE A 410 -14.13 -14.83 -10.57
C ILE A 410 -14.47 -15.42 -11.94
N VAL A 411 -13.68 -15.06 -12.94
CA VAL A 411 -13.83 -15.53 -14.31
C VAL A 411 -12.54 -16.21 -14.80
N ASN A 412 -12.68 -17.18 -15.69
CA ASN A 412 -11.54 -17.80 -16.36
C ASN A 412 -11.27 -17.06 -17.67
N VAL A 413 -10.05 -16.54 -17.82
CA VAL A 413 -9.61 -15.77 -18.97
C VAL A 413 -8.48 -16.48 -19.67
N GLU A 414 -8.62 -16.74 -20.98
CA GLU A 414 -7.52 -17.18 -21.85
C GLU A 414 -6.71 -15.95 -22.26
N ILE A 415 -5.42 -15.97 -21.95
CA ILE A 415 -4.49 -14.90 -22.31
C ILE A 415 -4.15 -14.98 -23.80
N THR A 416 -4.46 -13.91 -24.54
CA THR A 416 -4.24 -13.83 -26.00
C THR A 416 -3.04 -12.95 -26.36
N GLU A 417 -2.76 -11.89 -25.56
CA GLU A 417 -1.67 -10.96 -25.78
C GLU A 417 -0.98 -10.58 -24.47
N ALA A 418 0.26 -10.10 -24.56
CA ALA A 418 1.07 -9.71 -23.39
C ALA A 418 1.90 -8.47 -23.65
N HIS A 419 1.78 -7.50 -22.75
CA HIS A 419 2.56 -6.27 -22.72
C HIS A 419 3.63 -6.30 -21.61
N GLU A 420 4.26 -5.17 -21.33
CA GLU A 420 5.27 -5.08 -20.26
C GLU A 420 4.70 -5.39 -18.89
N TYR A 421 3.53 -4.86 -18.58
CA TYR A 421 2.89 -5.01 -17.26
C TYR A 421 1.52 -5.66 -17.37
N ASP A 422 0.78 -5.40 -18.44
CA ASP A 422 -0.59 -5.86 -18.62
C ASP A 422 -0.66 -7.07 -19.55
N LEU A 423 -1.74 -7.82 -19.38
CA LEU A 423 -2.12 -8.93 -20.23
C LEU A 423 -3.42 -8.59 -20.94
N VAL A 424 -3.66 -9.20 -22.08
CA VAL A 424 -4.95 -9.12 -22.78
C VAL A 424 -5.50 -10.53 -22.92
N GLY A 425 -6.80 -10.68 -22.75
CA GLY A 425 -7.43 -11.99 -22.86
C GLY A 425 -8.93 -11.92 -23.12
N ARG A 426 -9.52 -13.11 -23.29
CA ARG A 426 -10.95 -13.30 -23.46
C ARG A 426 -11.51 -14.19 -22.35
N ILE A 427 -12.72 -13.93 -21.88
CA ILE A 427 -13.39 -14.81 -20.93
C ILE A 427 -13.79 -16.10 -21.64
N VAL A 428 -13.47 -17.23 -21.02
CA VAL A 428 -13.85 -18.58 -21.54
C VAL A 428 -14.92 -19.24 -20.70
N ALA A 429 -15.01 -18.94 -19.41
CA ALA A 429 -16.05 -19.43 -18.51
C ALA A 429 -16.11 -18.60 -17.22
N ARG A 430 -17.24 -18.66 -16.47
CA ARG A 430 -17.20 -18.35 -15.04
C ARG A 430 -16.43 -19.45 -14.31
N SER A 431 -15.65 -19.09 -13.30
CA SER A 431 -15.14 -20.05 -12.35
C SER A 431 -16.31 -20.59 -11.55
N GLY A 432 -16.51 -21.90 -11.57
CA GLY A 432 -17.59 -22.55 -10.85
C GLY A 432 -17.40 -22.52 -9.33
#